data_46cac252e2902eb5b760462ffa410284
#
_entry.id   46cac252e2902eb5b760462ffa410284
#
_cell.length_a   1.000
_cell.length_b   1.000
_cell.length_c   1.000
_cell.angle_alpha   90.00
_cell.angle_beta   90.00
_cell.angle_gamma   90.00
#
_symmetry.space_group_name_H-M   'P 1'
#
loop_
_entity.id
_entity.type
_entity.pdbx_description
1 polymer ?
#
loop_
_entity_poly.entity_id
_entity_poly.type
_entity_poly.pdbx_seq_one_letter_code
_entity_poly.pdbx_strand_id
1 'polypeptide(L)'
;SPADYTWEVTDKQGIKYIYGGEGAVIKGTITDASGQSREVITEWKLKRVEETHGDYIEYVYETADEPVRGGLVAKAIYLKEVRAGNSGQAPHTVVVLEGSKQKRLKNNNARYGFLTSSNRLLEKLTVHFQGSTLRSYAFTYSEGAFNKDVLTGVKQLDDKGAEVSYQKFDYYDDVQAAKGYVPFKEKQEIWNTHNDGLDAGFISPLKEVGGIFSDKPTALGGTTSLSYGGSFYAGAGVDDQSSSTSGTIGGSFNYSHDNSKGLLTFADLNGDGLPDKIYQDGGSVYYRPQICTDEKKITYGEPIKVVGISKFSASSSNTF
;
A
#
# COMPACT_ATOMS: atom_id res chain seq x y z
N SER A 1 13.41 -22.14 -23.41
CA SER A 1 13.73 -20.89 -22.69
C SER A 1 12.71 -20.63 -21.61
N PRO A 2 13.07 -20.09 -20.41
CA PRO A 2 12.09 -19.67 -19.42
C PRO A 2 11.07 -18.65 -19.95
N ALA A 3 11.39 -17.96 -21.04
CA ALA A 3 10.54 -16.96 -21.69
C ALA A 3 9.22 -17.52 -22.24
N ASP A 4 9.11 -18.83 -22.38
CA ASP A 4 7.96 -19.49 -22.99
C ASP A 4 7.06 -20.19 -21.96
N TYR A 5 7.36 -20.07 -20.67
CA TYR A 5 6.55 -20.72 -19.64
C TYR A 5 5.17 -20.07 -19.52
N THR A 6 4.17 -20.94 -19.57
CA THR A 6 2.79 -20.63 -19.22
C THR A 6 2.42 -21.40 -17.97
N TRP A 7 1.51 -20.84 -17.18
CA TRP A 7 0.92 -21.53 -16.05
C TRP A 7 -0.54 -21.81 -16.37
N GLU A 8 -0.96 -23.06 -16.21
CA GLU A 8 -2.37 -23.44 -16.26
C GLU A 8 -2.81 -23.84 -14.86
N VAL A 9 -3.85 -23.17 -14.38
CA VAL A 9 -4.49 -23.46 -13.10
C VAL A 9 -5.92 -23.84 -13.38
N THR A 10 -6.36 -24.99 -12.88
CA THR A 10 -7.75 -25.43 -12.97
C THR A 10 -8.38 -25.40 -11.59
N ASP A 11 -9.50 -24.70 -11.44
CA ASP A 11 -10.23 -24.65 -10.20
C ASP A 11 -11.14 -25.89 -9.97
N LYS A 12 -11.83 -25.92 -8.83
CA LYS A 12 -12.71 -27.05 -8.48
C LYS A 12 -13.94 -27.16 -9.38
N GLN A 13 -14.32 -26.11 -10.09
CA GLN A 13 -15.41 -26.05 -11.04
C GLN A 13 -14.95 -26.49 -12.46
N GLY A 14 -13.66 -26.72 -12.65
CA GLY A 14 -13.08 -27.08 -13.94
C GLY A 14 -12.74 -25.88 -14.82
N ILE A 15 -12.85 -24.65 -14.31
CA ILE A 15 -12.46 -23.43 -15.02
C ILE A 15 -10.94 -23.37 -15.10
N LYS A 16 -10.41 -23.13 -16.29
CA LYS A 16 -8.99 -23.01 -16.55
C LYS A 16 -8.55 -21.55 -16.63
N TYR A 17 -7.47 -21.25 -15.93
CA TYR A 17 -6.81 -19.96 -15.91
C TYR A 17 -5.41 -20.11 -16.51
N ILE A 18 -5.13 -19.43 -17.60
CA ILE A 18 -3.86 -19.50 -18.32
C ILE A 18 -3.12 -18.18 -18.14
N TYR A 19 -1.90 -18.27 -17.62
CA TYR A 19 -1.05 -17.12 -17.35
C TYR A 19 0.22 -17.18 -18.20
N GLY A 20 0.68 -16.02 -18.69
CA GLY A 20 1.94 -15.91 -19.40
C GLY A 20 1.85 -16.27 -20.89
N GLY A 21 2.99 -16.66 -21.44
CA GLY A 21 3.17 -16.83 -22.88
C GLY A 21 3.40 -15.51 -23.59
N GLU A 22 3.46 -15.56 -24.92
CA GLU A 22 3.74 -14.40 -25.77
C GLU A 22 2.80 -13.23 -25.47
N GLY A 23 3.39 -12.04 -25.30
CA GLY A 23 2.67 -10.81 -25.01
C GLY A 23 2.13 -10.66 -23.58
N ALA A 24 2.11 -11.72 -22.76
CA ALA A 24 1.51 -11.71 -21.43
C ALA A 24 2.52 -11.90 -20.29
N VAL A 25 3.76 -11.51 -20.48
CA VAL A 25 4.84 -11.57 -19.50
C VAL A 25 5.60 -10.26 -19.39
N ILE A 26 6.09 -9.93 -18.21
CA ILE A 26 7.14 -8.92 -18.04
C ILE A 26 8.46 -9.66 -17.93
N LYS A 27 9.35 -9.40 -18.86
CA LYS A 27 10.68 -9.96 -18.90
C LYS A 27 11.75 -8.89 -19.07
N GLY A 28 12.90 -9.13 -18.50
CA GLY A 28 14.05 -8.24 -18.57
C GLY A 28 15.35 -9.00 -18.41
N THR A 29 16.46 -8.30 -18.60
CA THR A 29 17.79 -8.85 -18.47
C THR A 29 18.36 -8.46 -17.13
N ILE A 30 18.86 -9.43 -16.38
CA ILE A 30 19.66 -9.20 -15.17
C ILE A 30 21.09 -9.63 -15.43
N THR A 31 22.05 -8.88 -14.88
CA THR A 31 23.47 -9.20 -14.96
C THR A 31 23.96 -9.52 -13.55
N ASP A 32 24.59 -10.67 -13.38
CA ASP A 32 25.14 -11.09 -12.09
C ASP A 32 26.49 -10.43 -11.79
N ALA A 33 27.03 -10.69 -10.59
CA ALA A 33 28.31 -10.13 -10.16
C ALA A 33 29.51 -10.58 -11.01
N SER A 34 29.37 -11.66 -11.78
CA SER A 34 30.41 -12.15 -12.72
C SER A 34 30.32 -11.49 -14.10
N GLY A 35 29.31 -10.62 -14.31
CA GLY A 35 29.05 -9.96 -15.60
C GLY A 35 28.22 -10.81 -16.57
N GLN A 36 27.73 -11.98 -16.14
CA GLN A 36 26.89 -12.82 -16.99
C GLN A 36 25.46 -12.32 -17.00
N SER A 37 24.94 -12.07 -18.20
CA SER A 37 23.57 -11.59 -18.38
C SER A 37 22.63 -12.77 -18.72
N ARG A 38 21.43 -12.73 -18.14
CA ARG A 38 20.35 -13.68 -18.43
C ARG A 38 19.00 -13.00 -18.50
N GLU A 39 18.12 -13.49 -19.36
CA GLU A 39 16.72 -13.06 -19.39
C GLU A 39 15.95 -13.74 -18.25
N VAL A 40 15.12 -12.97 -17.57
CA VAL A 40 14.24 -13.45 -16.49
C VAL A 40 12.83 -12.92 -16.70
N ILE A 41 11.84 -13.73 -16.32
CA ILE A 41 10.43 -13.30 -16.25
C ILE A 41 10.12 -13.01 -14.79
N THR A 42 9.46 -11.88 -14.54
CA THR A 42 9.07 -11.44 -13.20
C THR A 42 7.56 -11.46 -12.97
N GLU A 43 6.80 -11.37 -14.05
CA GLU A 43 5.35 -11.39 -13.98
C GLU A 43 4.74 -12.17 -15.15
N TRP A 44 3.78 -13.03 -14.83
CA TRP A 44 2.91 -13.71 -15.80
C TRP A 44 1.52 -13.13 -15.64
N LYS A 45 1.02 -12.46 -16.66
CA LYS A 45 -0.33 -11.90 -16.66
C LYS A 45 -1.34 -12.99 -17.04
N LEU A 46 -2.56 -12.88 -16.51
CA LEU A 46 -3.66 -13.73 -16.90
C LEU A 46 -3.96 -13.49 -18.39
N LYS A 47 -3.78 -14.52 -19.21
CA LYS A 47 -3.98 -14.43 -20.67
C LYS A 47 -5.36 -14.93 -21.08
N ARG A 48 -5.86 -15.98 -20.41
CA ARG A 48 -7.14 -16.59 -20.78
C ARG A 48 -7.80 -17.24 -19.57
N VAL A 49 -9.11 -17.12 -19.51
CA VAL A 49 -9.99 -17.90 -18.66
C VAL A 49 -10.91 -18.69 -19.59
N GLU A 50 -11.06 -19.98 -19.35
CA GLU A 50 -11.87 -20.86 -20.19
C GLU A 50 -12.74 -21.75 -19.31
N GLU A 51 -14.04 -21.73 -19.57
CA GLU A 51 -15.01 -22.57 -18.90
C GLU A 51 -15.12 -23.97 -19.55
N THR A 52 -15.67 -24.92 -18.83
CA THR A 52 -15.81 -26.31 -19.27
C THR A 52 -16.66 -26.48 -20.53
N HIS A 53 -17.54 -25.54 -20.83
CA HIS A 53 -18.40 -25.55 -22.02
C HIS A 53 -17.80 -24.78 -23.22
N GLY A 54 -16.56 -24.27 -23.06
CA GLY A 54 -15.82 -23.63 -24.13
C GLY A 54 -16.01 -22.12 -24.21
N ASP A 55 -16.75 -21.51 -23.29
CA ASP A 55 -16.79 -20.05 -23.19
C ASP A 55 -15.45 -19.55 -22.67
N TYR A 56 -14.98 -18.44 -23.20
CA TYR A 56 -13.69 -17.90 -22.79
C TYR A 56 -13.68 -16.38 -22.67
N ILE A 57 -12.74 -15.90 -21.84
CA ILE A 57 -12.28 -14.52 -21.80
C ILE A 57 -10.78 -14.52 -22.08
N GLU A 58 -10.35 -13.76 -23.07
CA GLU A 58 -8.94 -13.58 -23.43
C GLU A 58 -8.51 -12.14 -23.15
N TYR A 59 -7.34 -12.00 -22.55
CA TYR A 59 -6.70 -10.73 -22.21
C TYR A 59 -5.51 -10.51 -23.14
N VAL A 60 -5.55 -9.44 -23.92
CA VAL A 60 -4.48 -9.06 -24.86
C VAL A 60 -3.73 -7.88 -24.26
N TYR A 61 -2.42 -8.00 -24.22
CA TYR A 61 -1.55 -6.98 -23.64
C TYR A 61 -0.65 -6.38 -24.70
N GLU A 62 -0.24 -5.14 -24.44
CA GLU A 62 0.83 -4.44 -25.14
C GLU A 62 2.04 -4.33 -24.21
N THR A 63 3.19 -4.78 -24.65
CA THR A 63 4.47 -4.55 -23.96
C THR A 63 5.13 -3.30 -24.51
N ALA A 64 5.75 -2.52 -23.67
CA ALA A 64 6.42 -1.28 -24.04
C ALA A 64 7.74 -1.11 -23.32
N ASP A 65 8.67 -0.45 -23.96
CA ASP A 65 9.91 0.03 -23.40
C ASP A 65 9.75 1.55 -23.13
N GLU A 66 9.69 1.91 -21.83
CA GLU A 66 9.43 3.28 -21.43
C GLU A 66 10.72 3.97 -20.98
N PRO A 67 11.04 5.14 -21.55
CA PRO A 67 12.23 5.89 -21.14
C PRO A 67 12.07 6.44 -19.72
N VAL A 68 13.11 6.29 -18.93
CA VAL A 68 13.24 6.80 -17.55
C VAL A 68 14.38 7.79 -17.50
N ARG A 69 14.35 8.66 -16.48
CA ARG A 69 15.40 9.66 -16.24
C ARG A 69 16.79 8.98 -16.20
N GLY A 70 17.78 9.62 -16.80
CA GLY A 70 19.17 9.11 -16.85
C GLY A 70 19.44 8.14 -17.99
N GLY A 71 18.59 8.07 -19.01
CA GLY A 71 18.79 7.20 -20.17
C GLY A 71 18.44 5.73 -19.93
N LEU A 72 17.86 5.42 -18.77
CA LEU A 72 17.39 4.08 -18.45
C LEU A 72 16.07 3.78 -19.15
N VAL A 73 15.79 2.50 -19.33
CA VAL A 73 14.55 2.00 -19.95
C VAL A 73 13.86 1.06 -18.97
N ALA A 74 12.57 1.29 -18.75
CA ALA A 74 11.71 0.42 -17.95
C ALA A 74 10.81 -0.44 -18.83
N LYS A 75 10.66 -1.71 -18.48
CA LYS A 75 9.71 -2.61 -19.13
C LYS A 75 8.31 -2.35 -18.59
N ALA A 76 7.34 -2.25 -19.47
CA ALA A 76 5.94 -2.04 -19.12
C ALA A 76 5.04 -3.04 -19.85
N ILE A 77 3.90 -3.36 -19.25
CA ILE A 77 2.86 -4.16 -19.86
C ILE A 77 1.50 -3.53 -19.54
N TYR A 78 0.69 -3.31 -20.55
CA TYR A 78 -0.63 -2.69 -20.45
C TYR A 78 -1.69 -3.60 -21.05
N LEU A 79 -2.82 -3.74 -20.36
CA LEU A 79 -3.98 -4.41 -20.92
C LEU A 79 -4.53 -3.56 -22.06
N LYS A 80 -4.62 -4.15 -23.26
CA LYS A 80 -5.06 -3.49 -24.49
C LYS A 80 -6.46 -3.90 -24.89
N GLU A 81 -6.76 -5.22 -24.79
CA GLU A 81 -8.08 -5.71 -25.16
C GLU A 81 -8.53 -6.82 -24.19
N VAL A 82 -9.83 -6.91 -23.99
CA VAL A 82 -10.49 -8.05 -23.37
C VAL A 82 -11.48 -8.61 -24.39
N ARG A 83 -11.34 -9.87 -24.73
CA ARG A 83 -12.16 -10.56 -25.73
C ARG A 83 -12.95 -11.67 -25.08
N ALA A 84 -14.24 -11.76 -25.37
CA ALA A 84 -15.10 -12.85 -24.90
C ALA A 84 -15.75 -13.55 -26.08
N GLY A 85 -15.81 -14.87 -26.02
CA GLY A 85 -16.36 -15.70 -27.08
C GLY A 85 -16.44 -17.16 -26.71
N ASN A 86 -16.75 -17.98 -27.70
CA ASN A 86 -16.77 -19.43 -27.58
C ASN A 86 -15.58 -20.05 -28.31
N SER A 87 -15.04 -21.12 -27.79
CA SER A 87 -13.88 -21.82 -28.36
C SER A 87 -14.14 -22.20 -29.83
N GLY A 88 -13.15 -21.94 -30.68
CA GLY A 88 -13.26 -22.18 -32.12
C GLY A 88 -14.04 -21.13 -32.92
N GLN A 89 -14.54 -20.07 -32.27
CA GLN A 89 -15.24 -18.96 -32.91
C GLN A 89 -14.52 -17.63 -32.68
N ALA A 90 -14.79 -16.65 -33.56
CA ALA A 90 -14.34 -15.29 -33.32
C ALA A 90 -15.01 -14.69 -32.06
N PRO A 91 -14.33 -13.84 -31.32
CA PRO A 91 -14.91 -13.22 -30.14
C PRO A 91 -16.14 -12.40 -30.50
N HIS A 92 -17.25 -12.61 -29.79
CA HIS A 92 -18.46 -11.84 -30.00
C HIS A 92 -18.42 -10.47 -29.28
N THR A 93 -17.65 -10.36 -28.21
CA THR A 93 -17.49 -9.12 -27.46
C THR A 93 -16.00 -8.77 -27.37
N VAL A 94 -15.65 -7.54 -27.69
CA VAL A 94 -14.29 -7.03 -27.56
C VAL A 94 -14.35 -5.69 -26.83
N VAL A 95 -13.59 -5.58 -25.75
CA VAL A 95 -13.39 -4.32 -25.04
C VAL A 95 -11.97 -3.85 -25.32
N VAL A 96 -11.86 -2.67 -25.94
CA VAL A 96 -10.57 -2.04 -26.26
C VAL A 96 -10.26 -0.97 -25.22
N LEU A 97 -9.04 -1.01 -24.68
CA LEU A 97 -8.54 -0.05 -23.71
C LEU A 97 -7.46 0.80 -24.36
N GLU A 98 -7.65 2.11 -24.37
CA GLU A 98 -6.75 3.08 -24.99
C GLU A 98 -6.20 4.03 -23.93
N GLY A 99 -4.88 4.24 -23.93
CA GLY A 99 -4.23 5.16 -23.01
C GLY A 99 -2.79 5.37 -23.42
N SER A 100 -2.49 6.58 -23.84
CA SER A 100 -1.15 7.02 -24.22
C SER A 100 -0.59 8.07 -23.27
N LYS A 101 -1.48 8.78 -22.56
CA LYS A 101 -1.10 9.86 -21.65
C LYS A 101 -0.31 9.32 -20.47
N GLN A 102 0.85 9.92 -20.28
CA GLN A 102 1.73 9.55 -19.18
C GLN A 102 1.27 10.17 -17.86
N LYS A 103 1.33 9.39 -16.79
CA LYS A 103 1.13 9.87 -15.40
C LYS A 103 2.15 10.95 -15.08
N ARG A 104 1.75 11.96 -14.32
CA ARG A 104 2.65 12.98 -13.77
C ARG A 104 3.59 12.34 -12.74
N LEU A 105 3.03 11.63 -11.78
CA LEU A 105 3.81 10.86 -10.82
C LEU A 105 4.18 9.50 -11.43
N LYS A 106 5.44 9.35 -11.78
CA LYS A 106 5.96 8.11 -12.37
C LYS A 106 6.08 7.00 -11.31
N ASN A 107 5.58 5.82 -11.67
CA ASN A 107 5.72 4.62 -10.87
C ASN A 107 6.71 3.67 -11.54
N ASN A 108 7.96 3.70 -11.07
CA ASN A 108 9.02 2.82 -11.54
C ASN A 108 9.49 1.93 -10.40
N ASN A 109 9.77 0.67 -10.71
CA ASN A 109 10.18 -0.34 -9.74
C ASN A 109 11.40 -1.09 -10.27
N ALA A 110 12.46 -1.16 -9.46
CA ALA A 110 13.71 -1.88 -9.80
C ALA A 110 13.90 -3.16 -8.98
N ARG A 111 12.87 -3.61 -8.26
CA ARG A 111 12.96 -4.75 -7.31
C ARG A 111 13.47 -6.03 -7.96
N TYR A 112 13.27 -6.21 -9.25
CA TYR A 112 13.59 -7.44 -9.96
C TYR A 112 14.97 -7.46 -10.63
N GLY A 113 15.82 -6.44 -10.38
CA GLY A 113 17.12 -6.30 -11.01
C GLY A 113 17.11 -5.59 -12.36
N PHE A 114 15.94 -5.20 -12.85
CA PHE A 114 15.70 -4.31 -13.97
C PHE A 114 14.49 -3.41 -13.69
N LEU A 115 14.35 -2.34 -14.45
CA LEU A 115 13.27 -1.39 -14.25
C LEU A 115 11.96 -1.88 -14.89
N THR A 116 10.88 -1.81 -14.11
CA THR A 116 9.51 -1.93 -14.60
C THR A 116 8.75 -0.63 -14.38
N SER A 117 7.76 -0.34 -15.19
CA SER A 117 6.94 0.87 -15.08
C SER A 117 5.45 0.59 -15.27
N SER A 118 4.62 1.51 -14.72
CA SER A 118 3.18 1.55 -14.93
C SER A 118 2.74 3.02 -14.97
N ASN A 119 3.09 3.70 -16.06
CA ASN A 119 3.05 5.16 -16.16
C ASN A 119 1.99 5.71 -17.11
N ARG A 120 1.14 4.87 -17.73
CA ARG A 120 0.06 5.34 -18.61
C ARG A 120 -1.26 5.45 -17.87
N LEU A 121 -2.06 6.42 -18.26
CA LEU A 121 -3.45 6.59 -17.85
C LEU A 121 -4.37 5.95 -18.88
N LEU A 122 -5.47 5.36 -18.44
CA LEU A 122 -6.53 4.91 -19.32
C LEU A 122 -7.34 6.13 -19.76
N GLU A 123 -7.40 6.40 -21.05
CA GLU A 123 -8.10 7.57 -21.61
C GLU A 123 -9.46 7.21 -22.19
N LYS A 124 -9.57 6.00 -22.76
CA LYS A 124 -10.82 5.55 -23.37
C LYS A 124 -10.97 4.03 -23.22
N LEU A 125 -12.22 3.59 -23.11
CA LEU A 125 -12.63 2.20 -23.16
C LEU A 125 -13.75 2.11 -24.20
N THR A 126 -13.62 1.20 -25.18
CA THR A 126 -14.65 1.00 -26.21
C THR A 126 -15.12 -0.46 -26.17
N VAL A 127 -16.42 -0.64 -26.14
CA VAL A 127 -17.06 -1.96 -26.16
C VAL A 127 -17.62 -2.21 -27.56
N HIS A 128 -17.15 -3.29 -28.17
CA HIS A 128 -17.67 -3.80 -29.45
C HIS A 128 -18.45 -5.09 -29.21
N PHE A 129 -19.54 -5.24 -29.94
CA PHE A 129 -20.30 -6.46 -29.99
C PHE A 129 -20.51 -6.85 -31.45
N GLN A 130 -20.13 -8.09 -31.81
CA GLN A 130 -20.17 -8.60 -33.19
C GLN A 130 -19.55 -7.64 -34.22
N GLY A 131 -18.40 -7.05 -33.85
CA GLY A 131 -17.67 -6.11 -34.70
C GLY A 131 -18.17 -4.67 -34.73
N SER A 132 -19.35 -4.40 -34.20
CA SER A 132 -19.92 -3.05 -34.14
C SER A 132 -19.67 -2.39 -32.79
N THR A 133 -19.40 -1.09 -32.79
CA THR A 133 -19.30 -0.32 -31.54
C THR A 133 -20.64 -0.27 -30.83
N LEU A 134 -20.69 -0.66 -29.59
CA LEU A 134 -21.87 -0.60 -28.74
C LEU A 134 -21.90 0.69 -27.92
N ARG A 135 -20.78 1.02 -27.28
CA ARG A 135 -20.59 2.22 -26.45
C ARG A 135 -19.13 2.44 -26.17
N SER A 136 -18.79 3.65 -25.73
CA SER A 136 -17.45 3.91 -25.21
C SER A 136 -17.50 4.80 -23.96
N TYR A 137 -16.39 4.80 -23.22
CA TYR A 137 -16.22 5.60 -22.02
C TYR A 137 -14.94 6.40 -22.17
N ALA A 138 -15.01 7.71 -21.99
CA ALA A 138 -13.86 8.60 -22.01
C ALA A 138 -13.56 9.09 -20.60
N PHE A 139 -12.29 9.02 -20.20
CA PHE A 139 -11.81 9.36 -18.87
C PHE A 139 -11.05 10.68 -18.92
N THR A 140 -11.40 11.60 -18.04
CA THR A 140 -10.72 12.88 -17.91
C THR A 140 -9.99 12.97 -16.59
N TYR A 141 -8.80 13.57 -16.61
CA TYR A 141 -7.94 13.68 -15.44
C TYR A 141 -7.47 15.11 -15.25
N SER A 142 -7.33 15.52 -14.01
CA SER A 142 -6.65 16.76 -13.63
C SER A 142 -5.46 16.47 -12.73
N GLU A 143 -4.66 17.49 -12.49
CA GLU A 143 -3.61 17.45 -11.50
C GLU A 143 -4.20 17.60 -10.11
N GLY A 144 -3.93 16.63 -9.24
CA GLY A 144 -4.21 16.69 -7.82
C GLY A 144 -2.96 17.01 -7.01
N ALA A 145 -3.10 16.99 -5.69
CA ALA A 145 -1.98 17.18 -4.78
C ALA A 145 -0.85 16.17 -5.03
N PHE A 146 0.38 16.58 -4.74
CA PHE A 146 1.59 15.76 -4.89
C PHE A 146 1.84 15.24 -6.31
N ASN A 147 1.47 16.03 -7.34
CA ASN A 147 1.57 15.66 -8.76
C ASN A 147 0.84 14.35 -9.13
N LYS A 148 -0.18 13.99 -8.37
CA LYS A 148 -1.02 12.83 -8.72
C LYS A 148 -2.01 13.20 -9.81
N ASP A 149 -2.28 12.26 -10.69
CA ASP A 149 -3.41 12.39 -11.60
C ASP A 149 -4.67 11.88 -10.88
N VAL A 150 -5.71 12.72 -10.84
CA VAL A 150 -7.03 12.39 -10.28
C VAL A 150 -8.06 12.34 -11.38
N LEU A 151 -8.93 11.34 -11.35
CA LEU A 151 -10.01 11.17 -12.33
C LEU A 151 -11.10 12.20 -12.05
N THR A 152 -11.34 13.12 -12.96
CA THR A 152 -12.33 14.19 -12.79
C THR A 152 -13.64 13.96 -13.53
N GLY A 153 -13.65 13.00 -14.45
CA GLY A 153 -14.90 12.71 -15.13
C GLY A 153 -14.85 11.42 -15.93
N VAL A 154 -16.02 10.82 -16.08
CA VAL A 154 -16.26 9.69 -16.99
C VAL A 154 -17.45 10.05 -17.85
N LYS A 155 -17.25 10.10 -19.16
CA LYS A 155 -18.28 10.27 -20.16
C LYS A 155 -18.63 8.93 -20.78
N GLN A 156 -19.89 8.59 -20.79
CA GLN A 156 -20.40 7.48 -21.60
C GLN A 156 -20.88 8.02 -22.94
N LEU A 157 -20.42 7.41 -24.01
CA LEU A 157 -20.77 7.74 -25.37
C LEU A 157 -21.50 6.56 -26.03
N ASP A 158 -22.45 6.86 -26.91
CA ASP A 158 -23.14 5.87 -27.72
C ASP A 158 -22.25 5.30 -28.85
N ASP A 159 -22.84 4.54 -29.75
CA ASP A 159 -22.20 3.94 -30.93
C ASP A 159 -21.73 4.99 -31.94
N LYS A 160 -22.31 6.19 -31.93
CA LYS A 160 -21.97 7.32 -32.82
C LYS A 160 -21.04 8.34 -32.17
N GLY A 161 -20.69 8.13 -30.90
CA GLY A 161 -19.82 9.03 -30.12
C GLY A 161 -20.57 10.21 -29.48
N ALA A 162 -21.93 10.21 -29.47
CA ALA A 162 -22.68 11.20 -28.74
C ALA A 162 -22.70 10.89 -27.23
N GLU A 163 -22.64 11.93 -26.40
CA GLU A 163 -22.64 11.80 -24.94
C GLU A 163 -24.02 11.35 -24.46
N VAL A 164 -24.06 10.22 -23.74
CA VAL A 164 -25.27 9.65 -23.13
C VAL A 164 -25.35 10.03 -21.66
N SER A 165 -24.21 9.98 -20.97
CA SER A 165 -24.11 10.37 -19.55
C SER A 165 -22.74 10.89 -19.22
N TYR A 166 -22.67 11.72 -18.18
CA TYR A 166 -21.43 12.24 -17.66
C TYR A 166 -21.45 12.17 -16.13
N GLN A 167 -20.43 11.54 -15.56
CA GLN A 167 -20.19 11.50 -14.14
C GLN A 167 -18.96 12.35 -13.82
N LYS A 168 -19.15 13.35 -12.97
CA LYS A 168 -18.09 14.24 -12.51
C LYS A 168 -17.64 13.85 -11.11
N PHE A 169 -16.34 13.98 -10.85
CA PHE A 169 -15.72 13.74 -9.56
C PHE A 169 -15.01 15.01 -9.10
N ASP A 170 -15.36 15.46 -7.93
CA ASP A 170 -14.70 16.58 -7.23
C ASP A 170 -13.98 16.02 -6.00
N TYR A 171 -12.80 16.54 -5.72
CA TYR A 171 -11.94 16.07 -4.63
C TYR A 171 -11.68 17.19 -3.64
N TYR A 172 -11.64 16.87 -2.37
CA TYR A 172 -11.08 17.77 -1.37
C TYR A 172 -9.56 17.82 -1.57
N ASP A 173 -9.06 18.98 -2.00
CA ASP A 173 -7.63 19.16 -2.28
C ASP A 173 -7.17 20.51 -1.78
N ASP A 174 -7.18 20.68 -0.47
CA ASP A 174 -6.73 21.92 0.20
C ASP A 174 -5.25 22.19 -0.04
N VAL A 175 -4.46 21.16 -0.32
CA VAL A 175 -3.03 21.29 -0.60
C VAL A 175 -2.79 21.93 -1.97
N GLN A 176 -3.58 21.56 -2.99
CA GLN A 176 -3.48 22.15 -4.31
C GLN A 176 -4.02 23.57 -4.38
N ALA A 177 -5.09 23.87 -3.64
CA ALA A 177 -5.69 25.20 -3.57
C ALA A 177 -4.70 26.28 -3.10
N ALA A 178 -3.70 25.89 -2.32
CA ALA A 178 -2.61 26.75 -1.86
C ALA A 178 -1.48 26.96 -2.89
N LYS A 179 -1.62 26.47 -4.12
CA LYS A 179 -0.64 26.56 -5.22
C LYS A 179 0.76 26.04 -4.88
N GLY A 180 0.83 25.00 -4.08
CA GLY A 180 2.11 24.39 -3.76
C GLY A 180 1.98 23.33 -2.70
N TYR A 181 3.09 22.68 -2.43
CA TYR A 181 3.22 21.77 -1.30
C TYR A 181 3.12 22.59 -0.01
N VAL A 182 2.03 22.45 0.71
CA VAL A 182 1.89 22.98 2.06
C VAL A 182 2.29 21.88 3.02
N PRO A 183 3.53 21.88 3.53
CA PRO A 183 3.87 21.02 4.64
C PRO A 183 2.99 21.46 5.80
N PHE A 184 2.64 20.65 6.69
CA PHE A 184 1.81 20.89 7.87
C PHE A 184 1.52 22.37 8.16
N LYS A 185 0.27 22.74 8.41
CA LYS A 185 -0.10 24.10 8.81
C LYS A 185 0.79 24.53 9.98
N GLU A 186 1.31 25.75 9.95
CA GLU A 186 2.12 26.32 11.04
C GLU A 186 1.37 26.35 12.39
N LYS A 187 0.03 26.34 12.36
CA LYS A 187 -0.80 26.25 13.54
C LYS A 187 -1.31 24.81 13.69
N GLN A 188 -1.04 24.24 14.86
CA GLN A 188 -1.67 23.01 15.29
C GLN A 188 -3.20 23.16 15.24
N GLU A 189 -3.89 22.26 14.58
CA GLU A 189 -5.34 22.10 14.75
C GLU A 189 -5.56 21.33 16.05
N ILE A 190 -6.18 21.97 17.00
CA ILE A 190 -6.58 21.30 18.24
C ILE A 190 -7.93 20.66 17.95
N TRP A 191 -7.94 19.34 17.84
CA TRP A 191 -9.17 18.58 17.83
C TRP A 191 -9.72 18.58 19.25
N ASN A 192 -10.95 19.02 19.44
CA ASN A 192 -11.60 18.93 20.74
C ASN A 192 -12.05 17.49 21.00
N THR A 193 -11.09 16.65 21.36
CA THR A 193 -11.27 15.20 21.48
C THR A 193 -11.59 14.75 22.89
N HIS A 194 -11.71 15.65 23.85
CA HIS A 194 -11.67 15.29 25.27
C HIS A 194 -10.39 14.45 25.63
N ASN A 195 -10.00 14.39 26.87
CA ASN A 195 -8.76 13.69 27.28
C ASN A 195 -8.96 12.18 27.49
N ASP A 196 -9.97 11.58 26.86
CA ASP A 196 -10.28 10.17 27.02
C ASP A 196 -9.10 9.28 26.60
N GLY A 197 -8.74 8.34 27.44
CA GLY A 197 -7.74 7.32 27.15
C GLY A 197 -6.28 7.79 27.11
N LEU A 198 -6.03 9.08 27.29
CA LEU A 198 -4.69 9.66 27.33
C LEU A 198 -4.23 10.03 28.74
N ASP A 199 -4.91 9.51 29.75
CA ASP A 199 -4.60 9.85 31.11
C ASP A 199 -3.15 9.52 31.51
N ALA A 200 -2.60 10.45 32.26
CA ALA A 200 -1.25 10.55 32.76
C ALA A 200 -0.70 9.33 33.53
N GLY A 201 -1.42 8.23 33.62
CA GLY A 201 -0.94 6.97 34.16
C GLY A 201 0.24 6.33 33.42
N PHE A 202 0.64 6.93 32.28
CA PHE A 202 1.83 6.55 31.52
C PHE A 202 3.09 7.32 31.94
N ILE A 203 3.01 8.27 32.83
CA ILE A 203 4.20 8.91 33.38
C ILE A 203 4.80 7.93 34.37
N SER A 204 5.85 7.24 33.96
CA SER A 204 6.60 6.35 34.83
C SER A 204 7.07 7.12 36.08
N PRO A 205 6.82 6.62 37.28
CA PRO A 205 7.34 7.23 38.51
C PRO A 205 8.88 7.20 38.57
N LEU A 206 9.53 6.59 37.61
CA LEU A 206 10.98 6.43 37.51
C LEU A 206 11.65 7.41 36.56
N LYS A 207 10.95 8.43 36.06
CA LYS A 207 11.50 9.48 35.21
C LYS A 207 12.73 10.21 35.81
N GLU A 208 12.94 10.07 37.11
CA GLU A 208 14.03 10.71 37.85
C GLU A 208 15.31 9.86 37.98
N VAL A 209 15.25 8.58 37.60
CA VAL A 209 16.42 7.69 37.72
C VAL A 209 17.15 7.62 36.37
N GLY A 210 17.95 8.61 36.13
CA GLY A 210 19.06 8.66 35.19
C GLY A 210 19.00 7.84 33.90
N GLY A 211 18.28 8.30 32.88
CA GLY A 211 18.65 8.01 31.48
C GLY A 211 18.30 6.64 30.90
N ILE A 212 17.67 5.75 31.64
CA ILE A 212 17.44 4.35 31.21
C ILE A 212 15.99 4.11 30.71
N PHE A 213 15.13 5.13 30.73
CA PHE A 213 13.74 5.02 30.31
C PHE A 213 13.47 5.66 28.97
N SER A 214 12.69 4.99 28.15
CA SER A 214 12.12 5.55 26.96
C SER A 214 10.60 5.48 27.03
N ASP A 215 9.95 6.58 27.42
CA ASP A 215 8.50 6.76 27.23
C ASP A 215 8.30 7.36 25.85
N LYS A 216 7.92 6.55 24.88
CA LYS A 216 7.55 7.04 23.55
C LYS A 216 6.08 6.77 23.33
N PRO A 217 5.25 7.82 23.15
CA PRO A 217 3.94 7.63 22.57
C PRO A 217 4.13 7.10 21.13
N THR A 218 3.70 5.88 20.89
CA THR A 218 3.70 5.28 19.55
C THR A 218 2.27 5.31 19.04
N ALA A 219 2.05 6.03 17.94
CA ALA A 219 0.72 6.22 17.37
C ALA A 219 -0.27 6.76 18.42
N LEU A 220 -1.31 6.01 18.73
CA LEU A 220 -2.36 6.38 19.69
C LEU A 220 -2.31 5.50 20.92
N GLY A 221 -1.13 5.07 21.32
CA GLY A 221 -0.86 4.27 22.52
C GLY A 221 0.48 4.66 23.14
N GLY A 222 0.85 3.98 24.19
CA GLY A 222 2.11 4.15 24.88
C GLY A 222 2.88 2.85 24.99
N THR A 223 4.21 2.93 24.91
CA THR A 223 5.12 1.83 25.22
C THR A 223 6.07 2.30 26.30
N THR A 224 6.13 1.58 27.40
CA THR A 224 7.11 1.79 28.44
C THR A 224 8.17 0.71 28.31
N SER A 225 9.41 1.11 28.04
CA SER A 225 10.56 0.21 27.96
C SER A 225 11.52 0.51 29.10
N LEU A 226 11.83 -0.52 29.86
CA LEU A 226 12.86 -0.51 30.89
C LEU A 226 13.98 -1.45 30.45
N SER A 227 15.18 -0.90 30.21
CA SER A 227 16.34 -1.71 29.87
C SER A 227 17.47 -1.39 30.84
N TYR A 228 18.06 -2.43 31.43
CA TYR A 228 19.30 -2.29 32.17
C TYR A 228 20.23 -3.45 31.85
N GLY A 229 21.49 -3.12 31.76
CA GLY A 229 22.53 -4.09 31.48
C GLY A 229 23.80 -3.76 32.25
N GLY A 230 24.56 -4.77 32.52
CA GLY A 230 25.87 -4.65 33.14
C GLY A 230 26.87 -5.54 32.45
N SER A 231 28.09 -5.07 32.30
CA SER A 231 29.21 -5.87 31.82
C SER A 231 30.35 -5.82 32.85
N PHE A 232 30.92 -6.97 33.11
CA PHE A 232 32.13 -7.05 33.92
C PHE A 232 33.19 -7.78 33.11
N TYR A 233 34.42 -7.30 33.24
CA TYR A 233 35.58 -7.92 32.64
C TYR A 233 36.66 -8.06 33.71
N ALA A 234 37.14 -9.26 33.89
CA ALA A 234 38.32 -9.51 34.71
C ALA A 234 39.42 -10.07 33.83
N GLY A 235 40.50 -9.37 33.74
CA GLY A 235 41.68 -9.78 32.98
C GLY A 235 42.90 -9.98 33.90
N ALA A 236 43.60 -11.08 33.78
CA ALA A 236 44.89 -11.28 34.39
C ALA A 236 45.92 -11.45 33.26
N GLY A 237 46.87 -10.55 33.17
CA GLY A 237 48.03 -10.64 32.26
C GLY A 237 49.24 -11.07 33.05
N VAL A 238 49.94 -12.10 32.58
CA VAL A 238 51.28 -12.45 33.08
C VAL A 238 52.25 -12.01 32.00
N ASP A 239 53.05 -11.02 32.29
CA ASP A 239 54.07 -10.51 31.42
C ASP A 239 55.38 -11.29 31.71
N ASP A 240 55.70 -12.26 30.87
CA ASP A 240 56.98 -12.94 30.88
C ASP A 240 57.68 -12.61 29.55
N GLN A 241 58.95 -12.27 29.63
CA GLN A 241 59.77 -11.76 28.52
C GLN A 241 59.84 -12.66 27.29
N SER A 242 59.22 -13.82 27.29
CA SER A 242 59.24 -14.77 26.18
C SER A 242 57.88 -15.12 25.56
N SER A 243 56.75 -14.79 26.21
CA SER A 243 55.42 -14.97 25.64
C SER A 243 54.38 -14.18 26.42
N SER A 244 53.65 -13.28 25.75
CA SER A 244 52.50 -12.59 26.30
C SER A 244 51.24 -13.46 26.18
N THR A 245 50.85 -14.07 27.27
CA THR A 245 49.54 -14.75 27.33
C THR A 245 48.59 -13.92 28.21
N SER A 246 47.60 -13.26 27.60
CA SER A 246 46.57 -12.55 28.33
C SER A 246 45.26 -13.34 28.24
N GLY A 247 44.72 -13.70 29.39
CA GLY A 247 43.40 -14.28 29.50
C GLY A 247 42.41 -13.24 30.03
N THR A 248 41.35 -12.97 29.31
CA THR A 248 40.24 -12.10 29.76
C THR A 248 38.98 -12.92 29.91
N ILE A 249 38.40 -12.91 31.10
CA ILE A 249 37.08 -13.46 31.35
C ILE A 249 36.14 -12.30 31.55
N GLY A 250 35.12 -12.20 30.70
CA GLY A 250 34.09 -11.18 30.79
C GLY A 250 32.72 -11.76 30.61
N GLY A 251 31.74 -11.19 31.27
CA GLY A 251 30.36 -11.49 31.10
C GLY A 251 29.54 -10.22 30.95
N SER A 252 28.57 -10.24 30.09
CA SER A 252 27.57 -9.18 29.99
C SER A 252 26.19 -9.76 30.20
N PHE A 253 25.34 -9.03 30.90
CA PHE A 253 23.92 -9.34 30.95
C PHE A 253 23.13 -8.10 30.52
N ASN A 254 22.06 -8.34 29.76
CA ASN A 254 21.10 -7.31 29.37
C ASN A 254 19.72 -7.82 29.73
N TYR A 255 18.96 -6.99 30.40
CA TYR A 255 17.56 -7.25 30.66
C TYR A 255 16.73 -6.10 30.10
N SER A 256 15.72 -6.43 29.30
CA SER A 256 14.73 -5.46 28.86
C SER A 256 13.32 -5.94 29.21
N HIS A 257 12.53 -5.03 29.72
CA HIS A 257 11.12 -5.21 29.99
C HIS A 257 10.33 -4.17 29.21
N ASP A 258 9.53 -4.66 28.25
CA ASP A 258 8.71 -3.82 27.40
C ASP A 258 7.24 -4.06 27.73
N ASN A 259 6.53 -2.98 28.02
CA ASN A 259 5.09 -2.98 28.23
C ASN A 259 4.45 -2.03 27.22
N SER A 260 3.67 -2.60 26.33
CA SER A 260 2.99 -1.88 25.26
C SER A 260 1.49 -1.96 25.48
N LYS A 261 0.82 -0.81 25.45
CA LYS A 261 -0.62 -0.70 25.68
C LYS A 261 -1.25 0.25 24.67
N GLY A 262 -2.16 -0.26 23.86
CA GLY A 262 -3.03 0.57 23.05
C GLY A 262 -4.08 1.25 23.94
N LEU A 263 -4.24 2.56 23.82
CA LEU A 263 -5.17 3.35 24.63
C LEU A 263 -6.28 3.96 23.79
N LEU A 264 -5.99 4.23 22.54
CA LEU A 264 -6.82 5.00 21.65
C LEU A 264 -6.60 4.54 20.21
N THR A 265 -7.66 4.51 19.41
CA THR A 265 -7.58 4.36 17.94
C THR A 265 -8.69 5.15 17.30
N PHE A 266 -8.60 5.33 15.96
CA PHE A 266 -9.65 5.92 15.15
C PHE A 266 -10.12 4.91 14.11
N ALA A 267 -11.44 4.72 14.02
CA ALA A 267 -12.08 3.92 12.99
C ALA A 267 -13.52 4.36 12.83
N ASP A 268 -14.05 4.25 11.63
CA ASP A 268 -15.47 4.50 11.36
C ASP A 268 -16.30 3.32 11.90
N LEU A 269 -16.99 3.50 13.03
CA LEU A 269 -17.82 2.47 13.67
C LEU A 269 -19.29 2.59 13.29
N ASN A 270 -19.74 3.76 12.93
CA ASN A 270 -21.16 4.02 12.61
C ASN A 270 -21.43 3.97 11.10
N GLY A 271 -20.38 3.88 10.25
CA GLY A 271 -20.51 3.76 8.79
C GLY A 271 -20.79 5.08 8.07
N ASP A 272 -20.49 6.23 8.71
CA ASP A 272 -20.73 7.55 8.11
C ASP A 272 -19.54 8.10 7.30
N GLY A 273 -18.43 7.34 7.24
CA GLY A 273 -17.21 7.69 6.53
C GLY A 273 -16.27 8.60 7.31
N LEU A 274 -16.59 8.94 8.55
CA LEU A 274 -15.78 9.76 9.43
C LEU A 274 -15.09 8.88 10.50
N PRO A 275 -13.82 9.15 10.86
CA PRO A 275 -13.14 8.34 11.86
C PRO A 275 -13.57 8.69 13.28
N ASP A 276 -14.35 7.80 13.90
CA ASP A 276 -14.74 7.88 15.30
C ASP A 276 -13.55 7.64 16.23
N LYS A 277 -13.55 8.31 17.38
CA LYS A 277 -12.53 8.11 18.42
C LYS A 277 -12.92 6.92 19.29
N ILE A 278 -12.09 5.87 19.30
CA ILE A 278 -12.30 4.67 20.11
C ILE A 278 -11.24 4.64 21.21
N TYR A 279 -11.65 4.49 22.45
CA TYR A 279 -10.74 4.50 23.60
C TYR A 279 -11.19 3.52 24.69
N GLN A 280 -10.26 3.17 25.57
CA GLN A 280 -10.53 2.32 26.73
C GLN A 280 -10.57 3.15 28.00
N ASP A 281 -11.60 2.97 28.79
CA ASP A 281 -11.74 3.56 30.12
C ASP A 281 -12.42 2.57 31.07
N GLY A 282 -11.92 2.48 32.32
CA GLY A 282 -12.50 1.66 33.41
C GLY A 282 -12.76 0.20 33.05
N GLY A 283 -11.96 -0.42 32.15
CA GLY A 283 -12.15 -1.81 31.72
C GLY A 283 -13.26 -2.01 30.67
N SER A 284 -13.73 -0.93 30.07
CA SER A 284 -14.69 -0.94 28.97
C SER A 284 -14.12 -0.15 27.78
N VAL A 285 -14.58 -0.48 26.59
CA VAL A 285 -14.26 0.27 25.37
C VAL A 285 -15.42 1.18 25.02
N TYR A 286 -15.11 2.41 24.71
CA TYR A 286 -16.05 3.43 24.30
C TYR A 286 -15.65 3.99 22.93
N TYR A 287 -16.61 4.51 22.21
CA TYR A 287 -16.33 5.34 21.06
C TYR A 287 -17.12 6.65 21.14
N ARG A 288 -16.53 7.70 20.53
CA ARG A 288 -17.19 8.96 20.31
C ARG A 288 -17.33 9.17 18.80
N PRO A 289 -18.55 9.33 18.28
CA PRO A 289 -18.74 9.60 16.87
C PRO A 289 -18.12 10.96 16.52
N GLN A 290 -17.40 11.01 15.41
CA GLN A 290 -16.92 12.28 14.87
C GLN A 290 -18.10 13.08 14.32
N ILE A 291 -18.12 14.37 14.65
CA ILE A 291 -19.14 15.30 14.16
C ILE A 291 -18.44 16.39 13.34
N CYS A 292 -18.81 16.50 12.05
CA CYS A 292 -18.37 17.59 11.22
C CYS A 292 -19.37 18.74 11.35
N THR A 293 -18.95 19.87 11.86
CA THR A 293 -19.76 21.08 11.91
C THR A 293 -19.57 21.91 10.64
N ASP A 294 -20.53 22.79 10.32
CA ASP A 294 -20.49 23.68 9.15
C ASP A 294 -19.23 24.57 9.09
N GLU A 295 -18.56 24.76 10.20
CA GLU A 295 -17.32 25.51 10.31
C GLU A 295 -16.06 24.70 10.01
N LYS A 296 -16.16 23.47 9.48
CA LYS A 296 -15.05 22.54 9.26
C LYS A 296 -14.25 22.21 10.52
N LYS A 297 -14.85 22.36 11.70
CA LYS A 297 -14.25 21.93 12.96
C LYS A 297 -14.57 20.47 13.21
N ILE A 298 -13.53 19.72 13.52
CA ILE A 298 -13.67 18.34 13.94
C ILE A 298 -14.00 18.33 15.42
N THR A 299 -15.17 17.79 15.77
CA THR A 299 -15.60 17.56 17.16
C THR A 299 -16.03 16.12 17.32
N TYR A 300 -16.16 15.69 18.56
CA TYR A 300 -16.59 14.34 18.91
C TYR A 300 -17.79 14.41 19.84
N GLY A 301 -18.77 13.54 19.60
CA GLY A 301 -19.99 13.45 20.39
C GLY A 301 -19.79 12.79 21.75
N GLU A 302 -20.92 12.52 22.42
CA GLU A 302 -20.92 11.83 23.71
C GLU A 302 -20.41 10.38 23.60
N PRO A 303 -19.80 9.84 24.66
CA PRO A 303 -19.23 8.50 24.64
C PRO A 303 -20.32 7.43 24.59
N ILE A 304 -20.17 6.49 23.69
CA ILE A 304 -21.04 5.33 23.52
C ILE A 304 -20.25 4.08 23.86
N LYS A 305 -20.75 3.25 24.75
CA LYS A 305 -20.09 2.01 25.14
C LYS A 305 -20.18 0.97 24.03
N VAL A 306 -19.03 0.38 23.66
CA VAL A 306 -18.97 -0.72 22.69
C VAL A 306 -19.30 -2.02 23.41
N VAL A 307 -20.36 -2.70 22.96
CA VAL A 307 -20.77 -3.98 23.55
C VAL A 307 -19.92 -5.12 22.96
N GLY A 308 -19.47 -6.03 23.84
CA GLY A 308 -18.70 -7.21 23.42
C GLY A 308 -17.19 -7.02 23.36
N ILE A 309 -16.69 -5.79 23.52
CA ILE A 309 -15.25 -5.50 23.58
C ILE A 309 -14.94 -4.85 24.93
N SER A 310 -14.05 -5.47 25.70
CA SER A 310 -13.70 -4.96 27.05
C SER A 310 -12.31 -4.30 27.12
N LYS A 311 -11.42 -4.60 26.15
CA LYS A 311 -10.06 -4.06 26.16
C LYS A 311 -9.41 -4.09 24.78
N PHE A 312 -8.44 -3.21 24.58
CA PHE A 312 -7.48 -3.31 23.49
C PHE A 312 -6.42 -4.38 23.79
N SER A 313 -5.68 -4.77 22.73
CA SER A 313 -4.54 -5.65 22.91
C SER A 313 -3.46 -4.96 23.77
N ALA A 314 -2.92 -5.69 24.71
CA ALA A 314 -1.74 -5.31 25.46
C ALA A 314 -0.69 -6.42 25.31
N SER A 315 0.56 -6.06 25.11
CA SER A 315 1.67 -7.00 25.10
C SER A 315 2.70 -6.62 26.14
N SER A 316 3.27 -7.63 26.78
CA SER A 316 4.40 -7.48 27.69
C SER A 316 5.45 -8.51 27.28
N SER A 317 6.68 -8.10 27.11
CA SER A 317 7.80 -8.98 26.81
C SER A 317 8.97 -8.75 27.76
N ASN A 318 9.62 -9.84 28.15
CA ASN A 318 10.87 -9.81 28.88
C ASN A 318 11.94 -10.45 28.00
N THR A 319 13.06 -9.78 27.85
CA THR A 319 14.23 -10.30 27.14
C THR A 319 15.42 -10.29 28.08
N PHE A 320 16.11 -11.43 28.17
CA PHE A 320 17.30 -11.62 29.00
C PHE A 320 18.53 -11.74 28.13
#